data_df6f09c3330d13df8e24d05cdc24e88b
#
_entry.id   df6f09c3330d13df8e24d05cdc24e88b
#
_cell.length_a   1.000
_cell.length_b   1.000
_cell.length_c   1.000
_cell.angle_alpha   90.00
_cell.angle_beta   90.00
_cell.angle_gamma   90.00
#
_symmetry.space_group_name_H-M   'P 1'
#
loop_
_entity.id
_entity.type
_entity.pdbx_description
1 polymer ?
#
loop_
_entity_poly.entity_id
_entity_poly.type
_entity_poly.pdbx_seq_one_letter_code
_entity_poly.pdbx_strand_id
1 'polypeptide(L)'
;MADGNARRIETGDLTGVNLLNPYIQGLYEPVAKEVTALDLKVIGEIPKDLHGAYYRNGPNPVHAPKALHHWFDGDGMLHAIHFENGKASYRNRYIRSDDFNAEIAGTIDAGGVLLPAKRARENKVYKDTANTDVIIHNGQLMALWYISGTPVRVDALLASFAT
;
A
#
# COMPACT_ATOMS: atom_id res chain seq x y z
N MET A 1 -19.12 -12.00 17.43
CA MET A 1 -18.92 -10.56 17.29
C MET A 1 -17.45 -10.31 17.59
N ALA A 2 -16.61 -10.35 16.59
CA ALA A 2 -15.21 -9.98 16.70
C ALA A 2 -15.07 -8.60 16.06
N ASP A 3 -14.91 -7.61 16.92
CA ASP A 3 -14.68 -6.23 16.56
C ASP A 3 -13.31 -6.14 15.87
N GLY A 4 -13.34 -6.16 14.55
CA GLY A 4 -12.16 -6.05 13.71
C GLY A 4 -11.60 -4.64 13.76
N ASN A 5 -11.01 -4.28 14.88
CA ASN A 5 -10.29 -3.03 15.09
C ASN A 5 -8.98 -3.05 14.28
N ALA A 6 -9.10 -2.97 12.97
CA ALA A 6 -7.96 -2.67 12.11
C ALA A 6 -7.41 -1.32 12.59
N ARG A 7 -6.29 -1.35 13.32
CA ARG A 7 -5.59 -0.14 13.74
C ARG A 7 -5.34 0.71 12.49
N ARG A 8 -6.04 1.84 12.40
CA ARG A 8 -5.77 2.87 11.41
C ARG A 8 -4.33 3.33 11.63
N ILE A 9 -3.46 3.03 10.69
CA ILE A 9 -2.15 3.67 10.66
C ILE A 9 -2.39 5.04 10.04
N GLU A 10 -2.17 6.08 10.81
CA GLU A 10 -2.02 7.41 10.27
C GLU A 10 -0.59 7.50 9.73
N THR A 11 -0.42 8.03 8.52
CA THR A 11 0.91 8.35 8.02
C THR A 11 1.57 9.28 9.01
N GLY A 12 2.84 9.01 9.32
CA GLY A 12 3.63 9.88 10.17
C GLY A 12 3.63 11.32 9.66
N ASP A 13 3.96 12.24 10.55
CA ASP A 13 4.06 13.65 10.24
C ASP A 13 4.98 13.87 9.02
N LEU A 14 4.40 14.34 7.92
CA LEU A 14 5.10 14.70 6.69
C LEU A 14 5.69 16.13 6.77
N THR A 15 5.58 16.81 7.93
CA THR A 15 6.21 18.09 8.14
C THR A 15 7.73 17.95 8.15
N GLY A 16 8.42 18.71 7.33
CA GLY A 16 9.89 18.64 7.19
C GLY A 16 10.37 17.83 5.98
N VAL A 17 9.48 17.31 5.17
CA VAL A 17 9.82 16.73 3.88
C VAL A 17 10.49 17.76 3.00
N ASN A 18 11.56 17.36 2.31
CA ASN A 18 12.19 18.18 1.29
C ASN A 18 11.16 18.51 0.18
N LEU A 19 10.52 19.67 0.29
CA LEU A 19 9.50 20.16 -0.65
C LEU A 19 10.00 20.28 -2.10
N LEU A 20 11.28 20.06 -2.35
CA LEU A 20 11.88 20.05 -3.69
C LEU A 20 11.91 18.62 -4.30
N ASN A 21 11.53 17.58 -3.54
CA ASN A 21 11.52 16.23 -4.11
C ASN A 21 10.25 16.03 -4.97
N PRO A 22 10.39 15.82 -6.30
CA PRO A 22 9.24 15.66 -7.18
C PRO A 22 8.44 14.38 -6.94
N TYR A 23 9.03 13.38 -6.27
CA TYR A 23 8.39 12.08 -6.03
C TYR A 23 7.48 12.02 -4.79
N ILE A 24 7.22 13.16 -4.16
CA ILE A 24 6.31 13.29 -3.02
C ILE A 24 5.35 14.47 -3.18
N GLN A 25 5.19 14.98 -4.40
CA GLN A 25 4.37 16.15 -4.71
C GLN A 25 3.42 15.88 -5.89
N GLY A 26 2.33 16.62 -5.93
CA GLY A 26 1.37 16.57 -7.03
C GLY A 26 0.79 15.17 -7.19
N LEU A 27 0.99 14.53 -8.34
CA LEU A 27 0.50 13.17 -8.61
C LEU A 27 1.21 12.08 -7.79
N TYR A 28 2.36 12.40 -7.21
CA TYR A 28 3.15 11.51 -6.36
C TYR A 28 2.97 11.80 -4.88
N GLU A 29 2.09 12.73 -4.53
CA GLU A 29 1.79 13.03 -3.13
C GLU A 29 1.30 11.76 -2.41
N PRO A 30 1.91 11.41 -1.26
CA PRO A 30 1.53 10.21 -0.52
C PRO A 30 0.06 10.25 -0.09
N VAL A 31 -0.61 9.13 -0.24
CA VAL A 31 -1.96 8.92 0.29
C VAL A 31 -1.87 8.80 1.81
N ALA A 32 -2.39 9.81 2.51
CA ALA A 32 -2.19 9.96 3.95
C ALA A 32 -2.95 8.96 4.83
N LYS A 33 -3.94 8.25 4.30
CA LYS A 33 -4.82 7.41 5.14
C LYS A 33 -5.26 6.13 4.44
N GLU A 34 -5.37 5.07 5.22
CA GLU A 34 -6.13 3.89 4.83
C GLU A 34 -7.62 4.21 4.89
N VAL A 35 -8.34 3.99 3.80
CA VAL A 35 -9.74 4.35 3.63
C VAL A 35 -10.56 3.11 3.29
N THR A 36 -11.79 3.08 3.76
CA THR A 36 -12.86 2.19 3.29
C THR A 36 -14.07 3.05 2.95
N ALA A 37 -14.48 3.04 1.70
CA ALA A 37 -15.69 3.71 1.20
C ALA A 37 -16.58 2.65 0.53
N LEU A 38 -17.65 2.27 1.20
CA LEU A 38 -18.51 1.16 0.77
C LEU A 38 -19.51 1.54 -0.32
N ASP A 39 -19.80 2.83 -0.48
CA ASP A 39 -20.77 3.35 -1.44
C ASP A 39 -20.17 4.59 -2.12
N LEU A 40 -19.56 4.37 -3.28
CA LEU A 40 -18.99 5.48 -4.05
C LEU A 40 -20.09 6.19 -4.83
N LYS A 41 -20.02 7.52 -4.88
CA LYS A 41 -20.88 8.31 -5.76
C LYS A 41 -20.54 8.00 -7.22
N VAL A 42 -21.49 7.45 -7.95
CA VAL A 42 -21.38 7.19 -9.38
C VAL A 42 -21.91 8.39 -10.17
N ILE A 43 -21.16 8.82 -11.18
CA ILE A 43 -21.61 9.80 -12.19
C ILE A 43 -21.77 9.01 -13.49
N GLY A 44 -22.99 8.93 -14.01
CA GLY A 44 -23.36 8.00 -15.08
C GLY A 44 -23.88 6.70 -14.53
N GLU A 45 -23.64 5.60 -15.23
CA GLU A 45 -24.14 4.27 -14.89
C GLU A 45 -23.02 3.22 -14.97
N ILE A 46 -22.94 2.37 -13.95
CA ILE A 46 -22.10 1.17 -13.96
C ILE A 46 -22.97 0.01 -14.46
N PRO A 47 -22.55 -0.74 -15.50
CA PRO A 47 -23.29 -1.92 -15.95
C PRO A 47 -23.52 -2.91 -14.80
N LYS A 48 -24.74 -3.43 -14.69
CA LYS A 48 -25.11 -4.35 -13.60
C LYS A 48 -24.45 -5.71 -13.70
N ASP A 49 -24.02 -6.10 -14.88
CA ASP A 49 -23.28 -7.32 -15.18
C ASP A 49 -21.77 -7.19 -14.93
N LEU A 50 -21.28 -5.98 -14.71
CA LEU A 50 -19.91 -5.76 -14.25
C LEU A 50 -19.81 -6.14 -12.77
N HIS A 51 -19.05 -7.21 -12.49
CA HIS A 51 -18.79 -7.67 -11.13
C HIS A 51 -17.31 -8.10 -10.98
N GLY A 52 -16.77 -7.96 -9.77
CA GLY A 52 -15.41 -8.32 -9.44
C GLY A 52 -14.62 -7.14 -8.85
N ALA A 53 -13.31 -7.23 -8.92
CA ALA A 53 -12.45 -6.22 -8.35
C ALA A 53 -11.28 -5.83 -9.26
N TYR A 54 -10.98 -4.55 -9.28
CA TYR A 54 -9.75 -4.01 -9.83
C TYR A 54 -8.77 -3.74 -8.70
N TYR A 55 -7.55 -4.25 -8.83
CA TYR A 55 -6.47 -4.02 -7.87
C TYR A 55 -5.33 -3.25 -8.53
N ARG A 56 -4.78 -2.31 -7.78
CA ARG A 56 -3.57 -1.58 -8.13
C ARG A 56 -2.65 -1.52 -6.93
N ASN A 57 -1.42 -2.00 -7.08
CA ASN A 57 -0.34 -1.79 -6.13
C ASN A 57 0.53 -0.62 -6.58
N GLY A 58 1.12 0.09 -5.64
CA GLY A 58 2.03 1.19 -5.95
C GLY A 58 2.77 1.70 -4.71
N PRO A 59 3.85 2.45 -4.94
CA PRO A 59 4.64 3.02 -3.86
C PRO A 59 3.89 4.14 -3.14
N ASN A 60 3.92 4.11 -1.81
CA ASN A 60 3.34 5.12 -0.94
C ASN A 60 4.13 5.17 0.38
N PRO A 61 5.05 6.10 0.58
CA PRO A 61 5.86 6.13 1.80
C PRO A 61 4.98 6.31 3.04
N VAL A 62 5.16 5.45 4.04
CA VAL A 62 4.40 5.51 5.30
C VAL A 62 4.94 6.59 6.23
N HIS A 63 6.22 6.90 6.11
CA HIS A 63 6.90 7.99 6.82
C HIS A 63 7.49 8.99 5.84
N ALA A 64 7.64 10.23 6.30
CA ALA A 64 8.33 11.26 5.54
C ALA A 64 9.74 10.80 5.17
N PRO A 65 10.13 10.82 3.89
CA PRO A 65 11.48 10.47 3.49
C PRO A 65 12.49 11.44 4.11
N LYS A 66 13.49 10.89 4.83
CA LYS A 66 14.50 11.72 5.54
C LYS A 66 15.60 12.26 4.64
N ALA A 67 15.78 11.71 3.45
CA ALA A 67 16.88 12.04 2.55
C ALA A 67 16.47 11.88 1.08
N LEU A 68 17.37 11.39 0.22
CA LEU A 68 17.05 11.06 -1.15
C LEU A 68 15.94 10.01 -1.18
N HIS A 69 14.86 10.32 -1.87
CA HIS A 69 13.74 9.43 -2.07
C HIS A 69 13.42 9.35 -3.55
N HIS A 70 13.39 8.16 -4.06
CA HIS A 70 12.90 7.85 -5.40
C HIS A 70 11.47 7.31 -5.29
N TRP A 71 10.68 7.46 -6.32
CA TRP A 71 9.32 6.94 -6.34
C TRP A 71 9.24 5.45 -5.97
N PHE A 72 10.20 4.65 -6.42
CA PHE A 72 10.25 3.21 -6.12
C PHE A 72 10.53 2.87 -4.65
N ASP A 73 10.94 3.84 -3.85
CA ASP A 73 11.28 3.62 -2.44
C ASP A 73 10.06 3.59 -1.50
N GLY A 74 8.89 4.03 -1.98
CA GLY A 74 7.68 4.04 -1.17
C GLY A 74 7.18 2.64 -0.82
N ASP A 75 6.52 2.52 0.33
CA ASP A 75 5.87 1.29 0.77
C ASP A 75 4.74 0.87 -0.16
N GLY A 76 4.51 -0.42 -0.31
CA GLY A 76 3.40 -0.91 -1.10
C GLY A 76 2.06 -0.50 -0.48
N MET A 77 1.24 0.20 -1.26
CA MET A 77 -0.15 0.45 -0.94
C MET A 77 -1.04 -0.15 -2.02
N LEU A 78 -1.87 -1.09 -1.60
CA LEU A 78 -2.87 -1.69 -2.45
C LEU A 78 -4.13 -0.84 -2.46
N HIS A 79 -4.62 -0.53 -3.66
CA HIS A 79 -5.90 0.08 -3.92
C HIS A 79 -6.82 -0.96 -4.55
N ALA A 80 -8.03 -1.07 -4.05
CA ALA A 80 -9.04 -2.00 -4.56
C ALA A 80 -10.35 -1.27 -4.85
N ILE A 81 -10.89 -1.47 -6.05
CA ILE A 81 -12.24 -1.03 -6.40
C ILE A 81 -13.05 -2.29 -6.69
N HIS A 82 -14.15 -2.48 -5.96
CA HIS A 82 -15.07 -3.56 -6.18
C HIS A 82 -16.34 -3.06 -6.89
N PHE A 83 -16.78 -3.84 -7.86
CA PHE A 83 -17.99 -3.59 -8.63
C PHE A 83 -18.99 -4.71 -8.38
N GLU A 84 -20.20 -4.35 -8.03
CA GLU A 84 -21.31 -5.30 -7.85
C GLU A 84 -22.65 -4.59 -8.02
N ASN A 85 -23.54 -5.19 -8.85
CA ASN A 85 -24.92 -4.73 -9.04
C ASN A 85 -25.04 -3.22 -9.38
N GLY A 86 -24.16 -2.69 -10.21
CA GLY A 86 -24.15 -1.27 -10.61
C GLY A 86 -23.63 -0.33 -9.52
N LYS A 87 -23.00 -0.84 -8.48
CA LYS A 87 -22.35 -0.08 -7.41
C LYS A 87 -20.86 -0.30 -7.41
N ALA A 88 -20.15 0.65 -6.81
CA ALA A 88 -18.70 0.54 -6.59
C ALA A 88 -18.35 0.87 -5.14
N SER A 89 -17.35 0.18 -4.62
CA SER A 89 -16.72 0.52 -3.35
C SER A 89 -15.21 0.56 -3.50
N TYR A 90 -14.55 1.25 -2.58
CA TYR A 90 -13.10 1.45 -2.62
C TYR A 90 -12.48 1.14 -1.27
N ARG A 91 -11.29 0.55 -1.32
CA ARG A 91 -10.40 0.38 -0.15
C ARG A 91 -8.96 0.59 -0.56
N ASN A 92 -8.16 1.15 0.33
CA ASN A 92 -6.72 1.12 0.22
C ASN A 92 -6.09 0.66 1.53
N ARG A 93 -4.99 -0.11 1.43
CA ARG A 93 -4.25 -0.63 2.58
C ARG A 93 -2.77 -0.72 2.24
N TYR A 94 -1.92 -0.43 3.22
CA TYR A 94 -0.51 -0.76 3.13
C TYR A 94 -0.30 -2.28 3.08
N ILE A 95 0.65 -2.71 2.27
CA ILE A 95 1.11 -4.10 2.28
C ILE A 95 1.96 -4.31 3.52
N ARG A 96 1.53 -5.22 4.38
CA ARG A 96 2.16 -5.52 5.67
C ARG A 96 3.33 -6.50 5.49
N SER A 97 4.35 -6.13 4.69
CA SER A 97 5.58 -6.91 4.62
C SER A 97 6.28 -6.93 5.98
N ASP A 98 7.19 -7.87 6.17
CA ASP A 98 7.99 -7.93 7.41
C ASP A 98 8.78 -6.65 7.62
N ASP A 99 9.32 -6.07 6.54
CA ASP A 99 10.12 -4.85 6.62
C ASP A 99 9.24 -3.61 6.89
N PHE A 100 8.03 -3.56 6.32
CA PHE A 100 7.04 -2.54 6.69
C PHE A 100 6.70 -2.60 8.18
N ASN A 101 6.41 -3.80 8.70
CA ASN A 101 6.07 -3.97 10.10
C ASN A 101 7.25 -3.61 11.03
N ALA A 102 8.48 -3.93 10.62
CA ALA A 102 9.68 -3.57 11.34
C ALA A 102 9.92 -2.04 11.38
N GLU A 103 9.61 -1.34 10.28
CA GLU A 103 9.70 0.12 10.24
C GLU A 103 8.65 0.78 11.15
N ILE A 104 7.39 0.33 11.09
CA ILE A 104 6.33 0.82 11.99
C ILE A 104 6.69 0.57 13.45
N ALA A 105 7.35 -0.53 13.75
CA ALA A 105 7.85 -0.83 15.10
C ALA A 105 9.11 -0.04 15.48
N GLY A 106 9.69 0.76 14.56
CA GLY A 106 10.90 1.53 14.79
C GLY A 106 12.17 0.68 14.90
N THR A 107 12.15 -0.57 14.46
CA THR A 107 13.30 -1.47 14.50
C THR A 107 14.22 -1.36 13.29
N ILE A 108 13.73 -0.78 12.20
CA ILE A 108 14.52 -0.37 11.04
C ILE A 108 14.21 1.07 10.67
N ASP A 109 15.16 1.77 10.08
CA ASP A 109 14.91 3.08 9.49
C ASP A 109 14.26 2.93 8.10
N ALA A 110 13.45 3.93 7.73
CA ALA A 110 12.93 4.06 6.38
C ALA A 110 14.08 4.10 5.38
N GLY A 111 14.29 3.02 4.71
CA GLY A 111 15.26 2.88 3.64
C GLY A 111 14.55 2.44 2.38
N GLY A 112 15.10 2.78 1.24
CA GLY A 112 14.55 2.40 -0.04
C GLY A 112 15.61 1.75 -0.93
N VAL A 113 15.33 1.74 -2.22
CA VAL A 113 16.22 1.20 -3.24
C VAL A 113 17.51 2.02 -3.37
N LEU A 114 17.41 3.35 -3.24
CA LEU A 114 18.53 4.28 -3.38
C LEU A 114 19.31 4.48 -2.07
N LEU A 115 18.67 4.28 -0.94
CA LEU A 115 19.29 4.40 0.36
C LEU A 115 19.03 3.12 1.15
N PRO A 116 20.04 2.28 1.33
CA PRO A 116 19.90 1.10 2.15
C PRO A 116 19.50 1.49 3.57
N ALA A 117 18.62 0.69 4.18
CA ALA A 117 18.22 0.88 5.56
C ALA A 117 19.46 0.87 6.46
N LYS A 118 19.59 1.88 7.35
CA LYS A 118 20.73 1.96 8.30
C LYS A 118 20.81 0.77 9.23
N ARG A 119 19.69 0.09 9.44
CA ARG A 119 19.58 -1.14 10.23
C ARG A 119 18.98 -2.23 9.34
N ALA A 120 19.73 -2.61 8.30
CA ALA A 120 19.36 -3.79 7.54
C ALA A 120 19.28 -4.99 8.50
N ARG A 121 18.22 -5.78 8.39
CA ARG A 121 18.23 -7.13 8.96
C ARG A 121 19.44 -7.87 8.42
N GLU A 122 20.04 -8.74 9.22
CA GLU A 122 21.15 -9.57 8.80
C GLU A 122 20.88 -10.12 7.39
N ASN A 123 21.79 -9.81 6.46
CA ASN A 123 21.76 -10.22 5.05
C ASN A 123 20.76 -9.53 4.10
N LYS A 124 20.07 -8.46 4.50
CA LYS A 124 19.27 -7.67 3.57
C LYS A 124 19.85 -6.27 3.40
N VAL A 125 20.18 -5.90 2.16
CA VAL A 125 20.71 -4.57 1.82
C VAL A 125 19.57 -3.55 1.66
N TYR A 126 18.40 -4.01 1.25
CA TYR A 126 17.25 -3.15 0.94
C TYR A 126 16.01 -3.56 1.75
N LYS A 127 15.17 -2.58 2.03
CA LYS A 127 13.83 -2.81 2.55
C LYS A 127 12.95 -3.41 1.45
N ASP A 128 12.25 -4.50 1.75
CA ASP A 128 11.22 -5.05 0.88
C ASP A 128 9.95 -4.21 0.99
N THR A 129 9.69 -3.41 -0.02
CA THR A 129 8.55 -2.51 -0.05
C THR A 129 7.28 -3.15 -0.61
N ALA A 130 7.37 -4.30 -1.26
CA ALA A 130 6.25 -5.03 -1.87
C ALA A 130 5.34 -4.15 -2.74
N ASN A 131 5.91 -3.17 -3.46
CA ASN A 131 5.18 -2.08 -4.09
C ASN A 131 5.01 -2.18 -5.61
N THR A 132 5.55 -3.23 -6.24
CA THR A 132 5.75 -3.22 -7.70
C THR A 132 4.54 -3.74 -8.44
N ASP A 133 3.99 -4.87 -8.01
CA ASP A 133 2.92 -5.54 -8.73
C ASP A 133 1.99 -6.29 -7.78
N VAL A 134 0.86 -6.71 -8.30
CA VAL A 134 -0.11 -7.55 -7.59
C VAL A 134 -0.64 -8.61 -8.54
N ILE A 135 -0.61 -9.85 -8.11
CA ILE A 135 -1.08 -11.00 -8.90
C ILE A 135 -2.08 -11.83 -8.11
N ILE A 136 -2.93 -12.56 -8.82
CA ILE A 136 -3.74 -13.64 -8.25
C ILE A 136 -3.09 -14.96 -8.67
N HIS A 137 -2.64 -15.74 -7.70
CA HIS A 137 -2.08 -17.06 -7.93
C HIS A 137 -2.76 -18.07 -7.02
N ASN A 138 -3.29 -19.12 -7.61
CA ASN A 138 -4.03 -20.18 -6.91
C ASN A 138 -5.10 -19.62 -5.94
N GLY A 139 -5.87 -18.65 -6.39
CA GLY A 139 -6.93 -18.01 -5.61
C GLY A 139 -6.44 -17.05 -4.50
N GLN A 140 -5.15 -16.79 -4.43
CA GLN A 140 -4.56 -15.89 -3.44
C GLN A 140 -4.04 -14.62 -4.10
N LEU A 141 -4.39 -13.48 -3.54
CA LEU A 141 -3.84 -12.18 -3.93
C LEU A 141 -2.45 -12.02 -3.28
N MET A 142 -1.46 -11.68 -4.09
CA MET A 142 -0.08 -11.52 -3.65
C MET A 142 0.51 -10.22 -4.17
N ALA A 143 1.16 -9.45 -3.29
CA ALA A 143 1.95 -8.30 -3.67
C ALA A 143 3.41 -8.70 -3.90
N LEU A 144 4.01 -8.11 -4.92
CA LEU A 144 5.35 -8.45 -5.38
C LEU A 144 6.29 -7.25 -5.31
N TRP A 145 7.57 -7.55 -5.21
CA TRP A 145 8.65 -6.57 -5.31
C TRP A 145 9.69 -6.97 -6.36
N TYR A 146 10.12 -6.02 -7.20
CA TYR A 146 10.93 -6.29 -8.39
C TYR A 146 12.39 -6.70 -8.07
N ILE A 147 12.94 -6.34 -6.89
CA ILE A 147 14.34 -6.66 -6.58
C ILE A 147 14.51 -8.08 -6.06
N SER A 148 13.59 -8.64 -5.32
CA SER A 148 13.63 -10.03 -4.81
C SER A 148 13.00 -10.21 -3.44
N GLY A 149 11.88 -9.61 -3.19
CA GLY A 149 11.12 -9.86 -1.97
C GLY A 149 10.40 -11.21 -2.01
N THR A 150 10.08 -11.74 -0.86
CA THR A 150 9.10 -12.83 -0.77
C THR A 150 7.72 -12.28 -1.11
N PRO A 151 6.95 -12.92 -2.02
CA PRO A 151 5.59 -12.47 -2.29
C PRO A 151 4.78 -12.37 -1.00
N VAL A 152 4.18 -11.20 -0.77
CA VAL A 152 3.39 -10.96 0.43
C VAL A 152 1.94 -11.32 0.14
N ARG A 153 1.39 -12.27 0.88
CA ARG A 153 -0.03 -12.57 0.80
C ARG A 153 -0.84 -11.39 1.31
N VAL A 154 -1.78 -10.95 0.47
CA VAL A 154 -2.73 -9.92 0.87
C VAL A 154 -3.99 -10.62 1.35
N ASP A 155 -4.42 -10.31 2.57
CA ASP A 155 -5.61 -10.90 3.13
C ASP A 155 -6.83 -10.58 2.25
N ALA A 156 -7.64 -11.60 1.99
CA ALA A 156 -8.87 -11.50 1.21
C ALA A 156 -9.88 -10.49 1.81
N LEU A 157 -9.71 -10.08 3.07
CA LEU A 157 -10.47 -8.97 3.67
C LEU A 157 -10.23 -7.61 2.99
N LEU A 158 -9.12 -7.46 2.26
CA LEU A 158 -8.98 -6.36 1.31
C LEU A 158 -9.78 -6.61 0.04
N ALA A 159 -10.06 -7.87 -0.26
CA ALA A 159 -10.73 -8.32 -1.45
C ALA A 159 -12.22 -8.64 -1.22
N SER A 160 -12.67 -8.90 0.01
CA SER A 160 -14.07 -9.27 0.27
C SER A 160 -14.82 -8.14 0.98
N PHE A 161 -16.04 -7.91 0.53
CA PHE A 161 -17.06 -7.29 1.35
C PHE A 161 -17.46 -8.32 2.41
N ALA A 162 -17.10 -8.09 3.67
CA ALA A 162 -17.86 -8.72 4.74
C ALA A 162 -19.26 -8.09 4.69
N THR A 163 -20.24 -8.87 4.26
CA THR A 163 -21.67 -8.61 4.45
C THR A 163 -21.99 -8.52 5.94
#